data_c4a7a87b5b78123b1e4c58dfd1ef9e0c
#
_entry.id   c4a7a87b5b78123b1e4c58dfd1ef9e0c
#
_cell.length_a   1.000
_cell.length_b   1.000
_cell.length_c   1.000
_cell.angle_alpha   90.00
_cell.angle_beta   90.00
_cell.angle_gamma   90.00
#
_symmetry.space_group_name_H-M   'P 1'
#
loop_
_entity.id
_entity.type
_entity.pdbx_description
1 polymer ?
#
loop_
_entity_poly.entity_id
_entity_poly.type
_entity_poly.pdbx_seq_one_letter_code
_entity_poly.pdbx_strand_id
1 'polypeptide(L)'
;MTTSLLSPGTPEKSLPDSWRGEIESRLAAGETIESWLEIDLDSRLQFARGLVVATTRRLLAHAPGAGTWESWDYRPGLALDHRDHAGVGTLELVDAQGRLASWRYTLGHNVTALKLLRAFEEQLAS
;
A
#
# COMPACT_ATOMS: atom_id res chain seq x y z
N MET A 1 -0.81 -29.90 -1.76
CA MET A 1 -0.84 -29.50 -1.55
C MET A 1 -0.75 -28.78 -1.24
N THR A 2 -0.52 -28.45 -1.16
CA THR A 2 -0.47 -27.75 -0.91
C THR A 2 -0.08 -27.01 -0.37
N THR A 3 0.24 -26.79 -0.35
CA THR A 3 0.54 -26.12 0.11
C THR A 3 0.73 -25.22 0.34
N SER A 4 0.87 -25.04 0.03
CA SER A 4 1.06 -24.20 0.18
C SER A 4 0.73 -23.53 0.70
N LEU A 5 0.63 -23.49 0.67
CA LEU A 5 0.29 -22.94 1.12
C LEU A 5 0.29 -22.36 1.90
N LEU A 6 0.05 -22.55 1.52
CA LEU A 6 -0.02 -21.96 2.33
C LEU A 6 0.85 -21.13 2.92
N SER A 7 1.23 -20.65 2.32
CA SER A 7 2.21 -19.77 2.88
C SER A 7 1.55 -18.72 3.76
N PRO A 8 1.76 -18.75 5.05
CA PRO A 8 1.02 -17.86 5.96
C PRO A 8 1.46 -16.45 5.73
N GLY A 9 2.13 -15.88 5.17
CA GLY A 9 2.43 -14.47 4.96
C GLY A 9 1.99 -13.94 3.63
N THR A 10 1.28 -14.71 2.86
CA THR A 10 0.86 -14.29 1.53
C THR A 10 -0.13 -13.13 1.64
N PRO A 11 0.19 -11.92 1.13
CA PRO A 11 -0.70 -10.77 1.29
C PRO A 11 -2.07 -10.99 0.68
N GLU A 12 -2.15 -11.68 -0.44
CA GLU A 12 -3.43 -11.92 -1.09
C GLU A 12 -4.42 -12.64 -0.19
N LYS A 13 -3.92 -13.47 0.71
CA LYS A 13 -4.80 -14.21 1.62
C LYS A 13 -5.48 -13.29 2.62
N SER A 14 -4.86 -12.17 2.94
CA SER A 14 -5.38 -11.23 3.90
C SER A 14 -6.08 -10.05 3.25
N LEU A 15 -5.93 -9.88 1.95
CA LEU A 15 -6.55 -8.76 1.26
C LEU A 15 -8.06 -8.92 1.26
N PRO A 16 -8.81 -7.93 1.76
CA PRO A 16 -10.28 -8.04 1.78
C PRO A 16 -10.85 -8.28 0.39
N ASP A 17 -11.87 -9.11 0.32
CA ASP A 17 -12.50 -9.44 -0.95
C ASP A 17 -13.02 -8.21 -1.70
N SER A 18 -13.44 -7.19 -0.96
CA SER A 18 -13.93 -5.96 -1.58
C SER A 18 -12.87 -5.26 -2.41
N TRP A 19 -11.59 -5.49 -2.11
CA TRP A 19 -10.48 -4.90 -2.86
C TRP A 19 -9.93 -5.84 -3.94
N ARG A 20 -10.11 -7.15 -3.75
CA ARG A 20 -9.43 -8.14 -4.58
C ARG A 20 -9.77 -8.01 -6.06
N GLY A 21 -11.05 -7.90 -6.38
CA GLY A 21 -11.46 -7.77 -7.78
C GLY A 21 -10.95 -6.49 -8.43
N GLU A 22 -10.98 -5.39 -7.68
CA GLU A 22 -10.50 -4.11 -8.21
C GLU A 22 -9.00 -4.15 -8.49
N ILE A 23 -8.23 -4.73 -7.55
CA ILE A 23 -6.78 -4.82 -7.72
C ILE A 23 -6.44 -5.74 -8.89
N GLU A 24 -7.06 -6.91 -8.96
CA GLU A 24 -6.72 -7.88 -9.99
C GLU A 24 -6.95 -7.34 -11.38
N SER A 25 -7.96 -6.53 -11.56
CA SER A 25 -8.23 -5.95 -12.86
C SER A 25 -7.19 -4.92 -13.30
N ARG A 26 -6.35 -4.46 -12.37
CA ARG A 26 -5.34 -3.44 -12.66
C ARG A 26 -3.93 -4.02 -12.79
N LEU A 27 -3.73 -5.26 -12.39
CA LEU A 27 -2.40 -5.87 -12.44
C LEU A 27 -2.05 -6.26 -13.87
N ALA A 28 -0.79 -6.02 -14.24
CA ALA A 28 -0.27 -6.49 -15.52
C ALA A 28 0.05 -7.98 -15.45
N ALA A 29 0.24 -8.60 -16.58
CA ALA A 29 0.63 -10.01 -16.63
C ALA A 29 1.95 -10.18 -15.89
N GLY A 30 1.99 -11.11 -14.94
CA GLY A 30 3.18 -11.38 -14.15
C GLY A 30 3.42 -10.44 -12.98
N GLU A 31 2.60 -9.42 -12.84
CA GLU A 31 2.69 -8.52 -11.69
C GLU A 31 1.98 -9.15 -10.49
N THR A 32 2.66 -9.15 -9.32
CA THR A 32 2.08 -9.73 -8.12
C THR A 32 2.09 -8.72 -6.98
N ILE A 33 1.15 -8.91 -6.06
CA ILE A 33 1.05 -8.09 -4.85
C ILE A 33 2.09 -8.57 -3.84
N GLU A 34 2.94 -7.65 -3.37
CA GLU A 34 3.95 -7.98 -2.36
C GLU A 34 3.49 -7.61 -0.95
N SER A 35 2.79 -6.49 -0.82
CA SER A 35 2.25 -6.07 0.47
C SER A 35 1.17 -5.02 0.24
N TRP A 36 0.37 -4.76 1.26
CA TRP A 36 -0.70 -3.79 1.16
C TRP A 36 -1.02 -3.21 2.54
N LEU A 37 -1.66 -2.05 2.52
CA LEU A 37 -2.13 -1.39 3.73
C LEU A 37 -3.51 -0.80 3.45
N GLU A 38 -4.50 -1.20 4.23
CA GLU A 38 -5.81 -0.57 4.14
C GLU A 38 -5.76 0.76 4.88
N ILE A 39 -6.14 1.82 4.19
CA ILE A 39 -6.21 3.17 4.76
C ILE A 39 -7.59 3.33 5.34
N ASP A 40 -7.68 3.82 6.56
CA ASP A 40 -8.98 3.96 7.22
C ASP A 40 -9.33 5.40 7.58
N LEU A 41 -8.47 6.36 7.21
CA LEU A 41 -8.73 7.77 7.46
C LEU A 41 -8.52 8.58 6.19
N ASP A 42 -9.38 9.57 5.96
CA ASP A 42 -9.16 10.51 4.87
C ASP A 42 -8.29 11.68 5.34
N SER A 43 -8.11 12.68 4.49
CA SER A 43 -7.25 13.83 4.81
C SER A 43 -7.81 14.69 5.93
N ARG A 44 -9.07 14.53 6.28
CA ARG A 44 -9.72 15.25 7.39
C ARG A 44 -9.76 14.42 8.65
N LEU A 45 -9.09 13.26 8.65
CA LEU A 45 -9.07 12.30 9.76
C LEU A 45 -10.45 11.73 10.09
N GLN A 46 -11.30 11.63 9.07
CA GLN A 46 -12.60 10.96 9.19
C GLN A 46 -12.47 9.55 8.62
N PHE A 47 -13.22 8.61 9.16
CA PHE A 47 -13.16 7.24 8.69
C PHE A 47 -13.61 7.13 7.24
N ALA A 48 -12.76 6.55 6.42
CA ALA A 48 -13.04 6.30 5.02
C ALA A 48 -12.08 5.24 4.53
N ARG A 49 -12.50 4.42 3.56
CA ARG A 49 -11.69 3.28 3.12
C ARG A 49 -10.86 3.64 1.90
N GLY A 50 -9.59 3.26 1.97
CA GLY A 50 -8.66 3.34 0.86
C GLY A 50 -7.68 2.18 0.95
N LEU A 51 -6.76 2.11 0.00
CA LEU A 51 -5.79 1.02 -0.06
C LEU A 51 -4.50 1.49 -0.71
N VAL A 52 -3.36 1.08 -0.14
CA VAL A 52 -2.05 1.28 -0.76
C VAL A 52 -1.45 -0.10 -0.96
N VAL A 53 -0.94 -0.39 -2.14
CA VAL A 53 -0.44 -1.71 -2.51
C VAL A 53 0.94 -1.57 -3.14
N ALA A 54 1.90 -2.36 -2.65
CA ALA A 54 3.20 -2.50 -3.30
C ALA A 54 3.18 -3.79 -4.11
N THR A 55 3.36 -3.65 -5.42
CA THR A 55 3.45 -4.82 -6.31
C THR A 55 4.90 -5.02 -6.71
N THR A 56 5.15 -6.00 -7.57
CA THR A 56 6.48 -6.26 -8.11
C THR A 56 6.93 -5.17 -9.08
N ARG A 57 6.04 -4.25 -9.49
CA ARG A 57 6.37 -3.24 -10.50
C ARG A 57 6.14 -1.81 -10.07
N ARG A 58 5.27 -1.58 -9.09
CA ARG A 58 4.86 -0.20 -8.79
C ARG A 58 4.14 -0.14 -7.45
N LEU A 59 3.90 1.08 -7.00
CA LEU A 59 3.02 1.35 -5.90
C LEU A 59 1.68 1.79 -6.47
N LEU A 60 0.60 1.18 -6.01
CA LEU A 60 -0.77 1.52 -6.40
C LEU A 60 -1.50 2.06 -5.19
N ALA A 61 -2.39 3.03 -5.39
CA ALA A 61 -3.17 3.55 -4.28
C ALA A 61 -4.57 3.96 -4.72
N HIS A 62 -5.52 3.66 -3.85
CA HIS A 62 -6.90 4.13 -3.97
C HIS A 62 -7.14 5.03 -2.75
N ALA A 63 -7.21 6.33 -2.97
CA ALA A 63 -7.42 7.26 -1.86
C ALA A 63 -8.83 7.12 -1.31
N PRO A 64 -9.00 7.30 0.01
CA PRO A 64 -10.33 7.20 0.60
C PRO A 64 -11.30 8.18 -0.06
N GLY A 65 -12.43 7.67 -0.53
CA GLY A 65 -13.48 8.49 -1.12
C GLY A 65 -13.20 9.00 -2.53
N ALA A 66 -12.03 8.72 -3.09
CA ALA A 66 -11.68 9.28 -4.39
C ALA A 66 -12.29 8.52 -5.57
N GLY A 67 -12.48 7.21 -5.42
CA GLY A 67 -13.05 6.41 -6.50
C GLY A 67 -12.09 6.13 -7.65
N THR A 68 -10.85 6.59 -7.57
CA THR A 68 -9.86 6.41 -8.63
C THR A 68 -8.58 5.82 -8.07
N TRP A 69 -7.79 5.20 -8.95
CA TRP A 69 -6.51 4.62 -8.60
C TRP A 69 -5.39 5.47 -9.15
N GLU A 70 -4.31 5.56 -8.38
CA GLU A 70 -3.06 6.18 -8.81
C GLU A 70 -1.96 5.15 -8.78
N SER A 71 -0.91 5.35 -9.57
CA SER A 71 0.22 4.42 -9.56
C SER A 71 1.52 5.16 -9.80
N TRP A 72 2.60 4.62 -9.24
CA TRP A 72 3.95 5.16 -9.39
C TRP A 72 4.90 4.01 -9.59
N ASP A 73 5.54 3.97 -10.75
CA ASP A 73 6.55 2.94 -11.03
C ASP A 73 7.76 3.18 -10.12
N TYR A 74 8.39 2.10 -9.70
CA TYR A 74 9.61 2.22 -8.91
C TYR A 74 10.70 2.88 -9.75
N ARG A 75 11.38 3.84 -9.16
CA ARG A 75 12.48 4.53 -9.82
C ARG A 75 13.42 5.12 -8.77
N PRO A 76 14.69 5.39 -9.15
CA PRO A 76 15.62 6.02 -8.20
C PRO A 76 15.09 7.34 -7.69
N GLY A 77 15.33 7.59 -6.40
CA GLY A 77 14.87 8.82 -5.77
C GLY A 77 13.48 8.76 -5.17
N LEU A 78 12.72 7.71 -5.46
CA LEU A 78 11.42 7.54 -4.86
C LEU A 78 11.58 6.96 -3.45
N ALA A 79 10.84 7.48 -2.48
CA ALA A 79 10.90 7.02 -1.10
C ALA A 79 9.52 7.00 -0.48
N LEU A 80 9.32 6.08 0.44
CA LEU A 80 8.07 5.96 1.19
C LEU A 80 8.42 6.18 2.65
N ASP A 81 7.94 7.27 3.22
CA ASP A 81 8.21 7.66 4.60
C ASP A 81 7.03 7.35 5.49
N HIS A 82 7.31 7.11 6.73
CA HIS A 82 6.32 6.72 7.73
C HIS A 82 6.55 7.52 9.00
N ARG A 83 5.46 8.04 9.57
CA ARG A 83 5.48 8.71 10.88
C ARG A 83 4.21 8.42 11.61
N ASP A 84 4.22 8.58 12.93
CA ASP A 84 3.00 8.54 13.70
C ASP A 84 2.94 9.71 14.66
N HIS A 85 1.72 10.11 15.01
CA HIS A 85 1.50 11.19 15.94
C HIS A 85 0.07 11.09 16.48
N ALA A 86 -0.03 11.06 17.81
CA ALA A 86 -1.33 11.10 18.49
C ALA A 86 -2.31 10.01 17.99
N GLY A 87 -1.82 8.79 17.78
CA GLY A 87 -2.67 7.68 17.37
C GLY A 87 -2.92 7.60 15.87
N VAL A 88 -2.33 8.49 15.07
CA VAL A 88 -2.49 8.52 13.63
C VAL A 88 -1.15 8.26 12.96
N GLY A 89 -1.11 7.28 12.08
CA GLY A 89 0.05 7.05 11.23
C GLY A 89 -0.12 7.79 9.92
N THR A 90 0.99 8.27 9.38
CA THR A 90 1.03 8.94 8.09
C THR A 90 2.07 8.26 7.22
N LEU A 91 1.65 7.91 6.00
CA LEU A 91 2.51 7.33 4.99
C LEU A 91 2.65 8.37 3.88
N GLU A 92 3.89 8.71 3.50
CA GLU A 92 4.12 9.73 2.47
C GLU A 92 5.01 9.19 1.39
N LEU A 93 4.59 9.35 0.14
CA LEU A 93 5.41 9.02 -1.02
C LEU A 93 6.06 10.30 -1.50
N VAL A 94 7.38 10.30 -1.60
CA VAL A 94 8.15 11.49 -1.96
C VAL A 94 9.20 11.16 -3.01
N ASP A 95 9.63 12.18 -3.74
CA ASP A 95 10.80 12.09 -4.60
C ASP A 95 11.64 13.36 -4.41
N ALA A 96 12.63 13.55 -5.29
CA ALA A 96 13.55 14.70 -5.18
C ALA A 96 12.84 16.04 -5.26
N GLN A 97 11.65 16.08 -5.83
CA GLN A 97 10.90 17.31 -6.01
C GLN A 97 9.85 17.55 -4.94
N GLY A 98 9.67 16.60 -4.04
CA GLY A 98 8.76 16.76 -2.93
C GLY A 98 7.76 15.65 -2.79
N ARG A 99 6.68 15.94 -2.07
CA ARG A 99 5.67 14.94 -1.75
C ARG A 99 4.76 14.69 -2.93
N LEU A 100 4.57 13.42 -3.27
CA LEU A 100 3.70 12.98 -4.35
C LEU A 100 2.32 12.57 -3.83
N ALA A 101 2.26 11.96 -2.65
CA ALA A 101 1.01 11.49 -2.07
C ALA A 101 1.17 11.28 -0.57
N SER A 102 0.05 11.27 0.15
CA SER A 102 0.05 11.08 1.58
C SER A 102 -1.22 10.35 1.98
N TRP A 103 -1.09 9.41 2.92
CA TRP A 103 -2.22 8.62 3.41
C TRP A 103 -2.16 8.54 4.92
N ARG A 104 -3.32 8.47 5.57
CA ARG A 104 -3.41 8.39 7.01
C ARG A 104 -4.16 7.14 7.45
N TYR A 105 -3.76 6.61 8.58
CA TYR A 105 -4.36 5.40 9.13
C TYR A 105 -4.27 5.42 10.64
N THR A 106 -5.18 4.69 11.31
CA THR A 106 -5.10 4.54 12.75
C THR A 106 -3.97 3.58 13.10
N LEU A 107 -3.35 3.74 14.26
CA LEU A 107 -2.17 2.95 14.61
C LEU A 107 -2.45 1.46 14.77
N GLY A 108 -3.72 1.04 14.78
CA GLY A 108 -4.04 -0.37 14.71
C GLY A 108 -3.52 -1.05 13.46
N HIS A 109 -3.22 -0.27 12.39
CA HIS A 109 -2.67 -0.79 11.15
C HIS A 109 -1.15 -0.64 11.06
N ASN A 110 -0.49 -0.27 12.16
CA ASN A 110 0.93 0.09 12.10
C ASN A 110 1.82 -1.07 11.66
N VAL A 111 1.54 -2.29 12.10
CA VAL A 111 2.34 -3.45 11.72
C VAL A 111 2.25 -3.68 10.21
N THR A 112 1.04 -3.57 9.65
CA THR A 112 0.84 -3.72 8.22
C THR A 112 1.55 -2.60 7.46
N ALA A 113 1.54 -1.38 7.99
CA ALA A 113 2.26 -0.26 7.37
C ALA A 113 3.76 -0.52 7.30
N LEU A 114 4.35 -1.07 8.36
CA LEU A 114 5.78 -1.39 8.35
C LEU A 114 6.11 -2.49 7.35
N LYS A 115 5.23 -3.47 7.19
CA LYS A 115 5.41 -4.50 6.17
C LYS A 115 5.35 -3.91 4.77
N LEU A 116 4.45 -2.97 4.54
CA LEU A 116 4.35 -2.29 3.26
C LEU A 116 5.62 -1.51 2.95
N LEU A 117 6.14 -0.77 3.94
CA LEU A 117 7.39 -0.05 3.76
C LEU A 117 8.53 -0.98 3.35
N ARG A 118 8.65 -2.11 4.03
CA ARG A 118 9.72 -3.07 3.73
C ARG A 118 9.57 -3.60 2.32
N ALA A 119 8.37 -3.99 1.92
CA ALA A 119 8.14 -4.50 0.57
C ALA A 119 8.48 -3.46 -0.48
N PHE A 120 8.07 -2.21 -0.25
CA PHE A 120 8.39 -1.12 -1.15
C PHE A 120 9.90 -0.96 -1.30
N GLU A 121 10.63 -0.93 -0.20
CA GLU A 121 12.08 -0.75 -0.23
C GLU A 121 12.78 -1.90 -0.92
N GLU A 122 12.31 -3.12 -0.71
CA GLU A 122 12.88 -4.29 -1.37
C GLU A 122 12.67 -4.25 -2.88
N GLN A 123 11.50 -3.86 -3.32
CA GLN A 123 11.23 -3.74 -4.75
C GLN A 123 12.01 -2.60 -5.38
N LEU A 124 12.14 -1.50 -4.66
CA LEU A 124 12.91 -0.36 -5.17
C LEU A 124 14.39 -0.71 -5.34
N ALA A 125 14.92 -1.56 -4.47
CA ALA A 125 16.32 -1.96 -4.51
C ALA A 125 16.65 -3.03 -5.56
N SER A 126 15.62 -3.72 -6.09
CA SER A 126 15.88 -4.83 -7.02
C SER A 126 16.07 -4.40 -8.47
#